data_f67c73586edaa64f5225a008eb1d46ba
#
_entry.id   f67c73586edaa64f5225a008eb1d46ba
#
_cell.length_a   1.000
_cell.length_b   1.000
_cell.length_c   1.000
_cell.angle_alpha   90.00
_cell.angle_beta   90.00
_cell.angle_gamma   90.00
#
_symmetry.space_group_name_H-M   'P 1'
#
loop_
_entity.id
_entity.type
_entity.pdbx_description
1 polymer ?
#
loop_
_entity_poly.entity_id
_entity_poly.type
_entity_poly.pdbx_seq_one_letter_code
_entity_poly.pdbx_strand_id
1 'polypeptide(L)'
;MADQIQVNRRTILAGAALAGALGLVLSATSAWGQGTMRKASAEEIAALPRQKVELVDPPFVHAHTQVAEGGPKVVQFTMVIEEKKIVIDDAGTEVHAMTFNGTVPGPLMVVHQDDYLELTLINPETNTLLHNIDFHAATGALGGGGLTEINPGEKTVLRFKATKPGVFVYHCAPPGMVPWHVVSGMNGAVMVLPREGLHDGKGNKLTYDKVYYVGEQDFYVPRDENGNYKTYEAPGDAYEDTVKVMRTLTPTHVVFNGAVGALTGDKALTAKVGEKVLIIHSQANRDTRPHLIGGHGDYVWATGKFNTPPDVDQETWFIPGGAAAAAFYTFRQPGIYAYVNHNLIEAFELGAAAHFKVTGEWNDDLMTSILAPSGM
;
A
#
# COMPACT_ATOMS: atom_id res chain seq x y z
N MET A 1 32.83 -6.19 -40.65
CA MET A 1 31.92 -5.48 -41.54
C MET A 1 30.66 -5.17 -40.76
N ALA A 2 30.55 -4.01 -40.27
CA ALA A 2 29.42 -3.53 -39.49
C ALA A 2 28.63 -2.58 -40.38
N ASP A 3 27.41 -2.90 -40.72
CA ASP A 3 26.50 -2.01 -41.41
C ASP A 3 25.59 -1.34 -40.40
N GLN A 4 25.75 -0.04 -40.30
CA GLN A 4 24.87 0.86 -39.53
C GLN A 4 23.65 1.19 -40.36
N ILE A 5 22.47 0.90 -39.84
CA ILE A 5 21.21 1.38 -40.40
C ILE A 5 20.94 2.77 -39.79
N GLN A 6 21.16 3.81 -40.56
CA GLN A 6 20.69 5.16 -40.28
C GLN A 6 19.21 5.28 -40.66
N VAL A 7 18.34 5.56 -39.69
CA VAL A 7 16.95 5.95 -39.94
C VAL A 7 16.90 7.48 -40.12
N ASN A 8 16.57 7.89 -41.33
CA ASN A 8 16.49 9.27 -41.76
C ASN A 8 15.14 9.91 -41.33
N ARG A 9 15.24 10.90 -40.47
CA ARG A 9 14.10 11.76 -40.11
C ARG A 9 13.90 12.85 -41.16
N ARG A 10 13.05 12.64 -42.13
CA ARG A 10 12.41 13.72 -42.94
C ARG A 10 11.51 13.07 -43.99
N THR A 11 10.24 13.23 -43.84
CA THR A 11 9.22 13.41 -44.86
C THR A 11 7.87 12.89 -44.37
N ILE A 12 7.03 13.74 -43.85
CA ILE A 12 5.57 13.76 -44.07
C ILE A 12 5.12 15.20 -43.74
N LEU A 13 5.06 15.99 -44.75
CA LEU A 13 4.26 17.20 -44.89
C LEU A 13 3.88 17.32 -46.36
N ALA A 14 2.63 17.10 -46.69
CA ALA A 14 1.89 17.82 -47.72
C ALA A 14 0.59 17.10 -48.11
N GLY A 15 -0.48 17.87 -48.11
CA GLY A 15 -1.68 17.70 -48.97
C GLY A 15 -2.85 16.96 -48.30
N ALA A 16 -4.05 17.45 -48.18
CA ALA A 16 -4.76 18.46 -48.95
C ALA A 16 -5.97 18.97 -48.17
N ALA A 17 -6.33 20.20 -48.38
CA ALA A 17 -7.60 20.79 -47.99
C ALA A 17 -8.70 20.32 -48.95
N LEU A 18 -9.88 20.02 -48.44
CA LEU A 18 -11.16 20.16 -49.15
C LEU A 18 -12.29 20.43 -48.14
N ALA A 19 -13.04 21.46 -48.48
CA ALA A 19 -14.08 22.08 -47.68
C ALA A 19 -15.41 21.29 -47.72
N GLY A 20 -16.22 21.50 -46.67
CA GLY A 20 -17.66 21.54 -46.83
C GLY A 20 -18.45 20.59 -45.93
N ALA A 21 -19.03 21.11 -44.92
CA ALA A 21 -20.43 21.13 -44.55
C ALA A 21 -20.63 21.32 -43.04
N LEU A 22 -21.40 22.32 -42.68
CA LEU A 22 -21.82 22.64 -41.31
C LEU A 22 -22.51 21.46 -40.64
N GLY A 23 -21.99 21.03 -39.53
CA GLY A 23 -22.65 20.26 -38.53
C GLY A 23 -22.18 20.77 -37.17
N LEU A 24 -23.01 21.57 -36.50
CA LEU A 24 -22.81 21.97 -35.12
C LEU A 24 -22.84 20.71 -34.22
N VAL A 25 -21.71 20.09 -34.01
CA VAL A 25 -21.51 19.16 -32.90
C VAL A 25 -20.98 20.02 -31.75
N LEU A 26 -21.83 20.27 -30.77
CA LEU A 26 -21.42 20.75 -29.46
C LEU A 26 -20.54 19.67 -28.85
N SER A 27 -19.24 19.71 -29.18
CA SER A 27 -18.23 18.97 -28.41
C SER A 27 -18.13 19.65 -27.06
N ALA A 28 -18.74 19.05 -26.05
CA ALA A 28 -18.35 19.30 -24.67
C ALA A 28 -16.88 18.88 -24.53
N THR A 29 -15.97 19.80 -24.84
CA THR A 29 -14.59 19.69 -24.39
C THR A 29 -14.65 19.81 -22.87
N SER A 30 -14.58 18.67 -22.18
CA SER A 30 -14.17 18.64 -20.80
C SER A 30 -12.76 19.28 -20.75
N ALA A 31 -12.74 20.58 -20.51
CA ALA A 31 -11.52 21.29 -20.18
C ALA A 31 -10.99 20.70 -18.88
N TRP A 32 -10.10 19.74 -18.98
CA TRP A 32 -9.16 19.42 -17.92
C TRP A 32 -8.26 20.63 -17.78
N GLY A 33 -8.83 21.70 -17.20
CA GLY A 33 -8.07 22.86 -16.83
C GLY A 33 -6.98 22.43 -15.85
N GLN A 34 -5.74 22.53 -16.26
CA GLN A 34 -4.63 22.68 -15.34
C GLN A 34 -4.83 24.04 -14.66
N GLY A 35 -5.84 24.11 -13.79
CA GLY A 35 -5.96 25.24 -12.86
C GLY A 35 -4.70 25.24 -12.02
N THR A 36 -3.93 26.32 -12.12
CA THR A 36 -2.85 26.56 -11.16
C THR A 36 -3.45 26.42 -9.76
N MET A 37 -3.00 25.40 -9.02
CA MET A 37 -3.46 25.22 -7.65
C MET A 37 -3.21 26.51 -6.88
N ARG A 38 -4.28 27.12 -6.37
CA ARG A 38 -4.14 28.33 -5.55
C ARG A 38 -3.22 28.02 -4.37
N LYS A 39 -2.16 28.80 -4.22
CA LYS A 39 -1.27 28.70 -3.08
C LYS A 39 -2.01 29.29 -1.85
N ALA A 40 -2.26 28.46 -0.84
CA ALA A 40 -2.74 28.92 0.46
C ALA A 40 -1.60 29.67 1.19
N SER A 41 -1.94 30.75 1.92
CA SER A 41 -0.97 31.43 2.77
C SER A 41 -0.68 30.63 4.04
N ALA A 42 0.39 30.98 4.75
CA ALA A 42 0.73 30.35 6.01
C ALA A 42 -0.37 30.62 7.07
N GLU A 43 -0.96 31.82 7.07
CA GLU A 43 -2.06 32.22 7.95
C GLU A 43 -3.32 31.42 7.65
N GLU A 44 -3.67 31.22 6.37
CA GLU A 44 -4.80 30.39 5.96
C GLU A 44 -4.64 28.96 6.46
N ILE A 45 -3.45 28.37 6.33
CA ILE A 45 -3.19 27.01 6.82
C ILE A 45 -3.18 26.97 8.36
N ALA A 46 -2.66 27.98 9.03
CA ALA A 46 -2.65 28.07 10.48
C ALA A 46 -4.08 28.16 11.07
N ALA A 47 -5.00 28.77 10.34
CA ALA A 47 -6.40 28.90 10.74
C ALA A 47 -7.26 27.66 10.51
N LEU A 48 -6.74 26.62 9.83
CA LEU A 48 -7.48 25.37 9.59
C LEU A 48 -7.72 24.60 10.90
N PRO A 49 -8.87 23.92 11.03
CA PRO A 49 -9.10 22.98 12.12
C PRO A 49 -7.98 21.94 12.20
N ARG A 50 -7.60 21.56 13.42
CA ARG A 50 -6.56 20.55 13.68
C ARG A 50 -7.16 19.33 14.34
N GLN A 51 -6.82 18.15 13.84
CA GLN A 51 -7.25 16.87 14.39
C GLN A 51 -6.01 16.01 14.66
N LYS A 52 -5.79 15.66 15.93
CA LYS A 52 -4.82 14.61 16.29
C LYS A 52 -5.44 13.25 16.10
N VAL A 53 -4.66 12.33 15.56
CA VAL A 53 -5.07 10.94 15.32
C VAL A 53 -4.01 10.01 15.89
N GLU A 54 -4.45 9.11 16.76
CA GLU A 54 -3.63 8.00 17.24
C GLU A 54 -3.60 6.91 16.17
N LEU A 55 -2.41 6.52 15.77
CA LEU A 55 -2.19 5.44 14.81
C LEU A 55 -2.46 4.08 15.47
N VAL A 56 -2.91 3.14 14.69
CA VAL A 56 -3.27 1.78 15.12
C VAL A 56 -2.43 0.78 14.32
N ASP A 57 -1.98 -0.27 15.00
CA ASP A 57 -1.15 -1.30 14.37
C ASP A 57 -1.93 -2.07 13.31
N PRO A 58 -1.31 -2.34 12.14
CA PRO A 58 -1.88 -3.22 11.14
C PRO A 58 -2.18 -4.63 11.71
N PRO A 59 -3.25 -5.30 11.27
CA PRO A 59 -4.09 -5.01 10.12
C PRO A 59 -5.21 -3.99 10.38
N PHE A 60 -5.32 -3.45 11.57
CA PHE A 60 -6.37 -2.50 11.91
C PHE A 60 -6.02 -1.09 11.43
N VAL A 61 -7.05 -0.25 11.34
CA VAL A 61 -6.93 1.12 10.87
C VAL A 61 -7.62 2.04 11.87
N HIS A 62 -7.02 3.18 12.15
CA HIS A 62 -7.60 4.15 13.08
C HIS A 62 -9.00 4.60 12.64
N ALA A 63 -9.83 5.02 13.60
CA ALA A 63 -11.16 5.53 13.33
C ALA A 63 -11.09 6.76 12.39
N HIS A 64 -11.93 6.76 11.37
CA HIS A 64 -12.05 7.83 10.40
C HIS A 64 -13.46 7.85 9.80
N THR A 65 -13.85 9.00 9.23
CA THR A 65 -15.10 9.10 8.46
C THR A 65 -14.85 8.75 6.99
N GLN A 66 -15.78 8.06 6.35
CA GLN A 66 -15.66 7.69 4.93
C GLN A 66 -15.99 8.87 4.00
N VAL A 67 -16.72 9.85 4.50
CA VAL A 67 -17.06 11.10 3.84
C VAL A 67 -16.50 12.23 4.68
N ALA A 68 -15.90 13.23 4.07
CA ALA A 68 -15.33 14.35 4.77
C ALA A 68 -16.41 15.19 5.46
N GLU A 69 -16.14 15.60 6.68
CA GLU A 69 -16.96 16.54 7.44
C GLU A 69 -16.35 17.94 7.31
N GLY A 70 -17.08 18.84 6.67
CA GLY A 70 -16.65 20.24 6.48
C GLY A 70 -15.53 20.41 5.44
N GLY A 71 -14.79 21.51 5.57
CA GLY A 71 -13.67 21.87 4.68
C GLY A 71 -12.37 21.12 4.99
N PRO A 72 -11.27 21.48 4.31
CA PRO A 72 -9.95 20.95 4.61
C PRO A 72 -9.52 21.21 6.07
N LYS A 73 -8.74 20.30 6.63
CA LYS A 73 -8.18 20.36 7.98
C LYS A 73 -6.72 19.92 8.00
N VAL A 74 -6.03 20.16 9.10
CA VAL A 74 -4.71 19.59 9.37
C VAL A 74 -4.88 18.33 10.22
N VAL A 75 -4.58 17.18 9.68
CA VAL A 75 -4.61 15.89 10.40
C VAL A 75 -3.20 15.58 10.87
N GLN A 76 -3.05 15.46 12.18
CA GLN A 76 -1.77 15.34 12.86
C GLN A 76 -1.53 13.91 13.32
N PHE A 77 -0.40 13.34 12.90
CA PHE A 77 0.08 12.01 13.28
C PHE A 77 1.44 12.12 13.96
N THR A 78 1.74 11.14 14.79
CA THR A 78 3.08 10.94 15.35
C THR A 78 3.53 9.53 15.07
N MET A 79 4.74 9.37 14.56
CA MET A 79 5.39 8.08 14.38
C MET A 79 6.76 8.07 15.06
N VAL A 80 7.04 6.96 15.74
CA VAL A 80 8.34 6.68 16.35
C VAL A 80 9.03 5.61 15.50
N ILE A 81 10.28 5.83 15.17
CA ILE A 81 11.11 4.85 14.48
C ILE A 81 11.68 3.88 15.52
N GLU A 82 11.57 2.59 15.27
CA GLU A 82 12.16 1.56 16.11
C GLU A 82 13.01 0.60 15.28
N GLU A 83 14.26 0.47 15.65
CA GLU A 83 15.16 -0.60 15.20
C GLU A 83 15.06 -1.74 16.20
N LYS A 84 14.53 -2.90 15.78
CA LYS A 84 14.26 -4.01 16.70
C LYS A 84 14.36 -5.37 16.05
N LYS A 85 14.67 -6.39 16.82
CA LYS A 85 14.58 -7.78 16.36
C LYS A 85 13.13 -8.21 16.30
N ILE A 86 12.73 -8.83 15.19
CA ILE A 86 11.42 -9.48 15.01
C ILE A 86 11.64 -10.91 14.52
N VAL A 87 10.74 -11.81 14.91
CA VAL A 87 10.69 -13.19 14.40
C VAL A 87 9.73 -13.22 13.21
N ILE A 88 10.18 -13.73 12.07
CA ILE A 88 9.45 -13.68 10.81
C ILE A 88 8.86 -15.01 10.36
N ASP A 89 9.17 -16.12 11.02
CA ASP A 89 8.62 -17.45 10.73
C ASP A 89 8.54 -18.34 11.99
N ASP A 90 7.91 -19.51 11.83
CA ASP A 90 7.76 -20.49 12.91
C ASP A 90 9.08 -21.22 13.26
N ALA A 91 10.11 -21.12 12.43
CA ALA A 91 11.43 -21.65 12.71
C ALA A 91 12.25 -20.75 13.65
N GLY A 92 11.72 -19.57 13.96
CA GLY A 92 12.38 -18.59 14.82
C GLY A 92 13.41 -17.74 14.09
N THR A 93 13.29 -17.58 12.77
CA THR A 93 14.18 -16.72 12.00
C THR A 93 14.02 -15.26 12.44
N GLU A 94 15.11 -14.67 12.95
CA GLU A 94 15.15 -13.29 13.42
C GLU A 94 15.71 -12.35 12.35
N VAL A 95 15.11 -11.18 12.22
CA VAL A 95 15.66 -10.06 11.46
C VAL A 95 15.70 -8.80 12.32
N HIS A 96 16.71 -7.96 12.12
CA HIS A 96 16.68 -6.60 12.62
C HIS A 96 15.79 -5.77 11.69
N ALA A 97 14.54 -5.59 12.08
CA ALA A 97 13.62 -4.75 11.37
C ALA A 97 13.85 -3.27 11.71
N MET A 98 13.69 -2.43 10.70
CA MET A 98 13.54 -1.00 10.84
C MET A 98 12.05 -0.69 10.64
N THR A 99 11.43 -0.04 11.61
CA THR A 99 9.97 0.04 11.65
C THR A 99 9.47 1.47 11.88
N PHE A 100 8.28 1.73 11.40
CA PHE A 100 7.48 2.88 11.84
C PHE A 100 6.46 2.40 12.88
N ASN A 101 6.54 2.90 14.10
CA ASN A 101 5.74 2.49 15.27
C ASN A 101 5.90 1.00 15.65
N GLY A 102 7.06 0.40 15.42
CA GLY A 102 7.36 -0.95 15.88
C GLY A 102 6.69 -2.08 15.10
N THR A 103 6.01 -1.82 13.99
CA THR A 103 5.30 -2.82 13.17
C THR A 103 5.82 -2.87 11.73
N VAL A 104 5.63 -4.01 11.07
CA VAL A 104 5.85 -4.22 9.64
C VAL A 104 4.55 -4.75 9.05
N PRO A 105 3.90 -3.99 8.14
CA PRO A 105 4.22 -2.63 7.76
C PRO A 105 3.97 -1.63 8.90
N GLY A 106 4.42 -0.41 8.74
CA GLY A 106 4.00 0.72 9.58
C GLY A 106 2.51 1.03 9.41
N PRO A 107 1.89 1.81 10.32
CA PRO A 107 0.44 2.06 10.35
C PRO A 107 -0.10 2.71 9.08
N LEU A 108 -1.36 2.40 8.74
CA LEU A 108 -2.09 3.11 7.69
C LEU A 108 -2.56 4.48 8.21
N MET A 109 -2.18 5.55 7.53
CA MET A 109 -2.70 6.90 7.76
C MET A 109 -3.88 7.17 6.83
N VAL A 110 -5.00 7.70 7.35
CA VAL A 110 -6.17 8.07 6.54
C VAL A 110 -6.45 9.55 6.67
N VAL A 111 -6.57 10.22 5.52
CA VAL A 111 -6.96 11.63 5.39
C VAL A 111 -7.94 11.79 4.24
N HIS A 112 -8.60 12.94 4.11
CA HIS A 112 -9.40 13.24 2.92
C HIS A 112 -8.62 14.11 1.94
N GLN A 113 -9.05 14.06 0.69
CA GLN A 113 -8.51 14.92 -0.35
C GLN A 113 -8.54 16.39 0.10
N ASP A 114 -7.48 17.12 -0.19
CA ASP A 114 -7.23 18.51 0.18
C ASP A 114 -6.97 18.77 1.68
N ASP A 115 -7.08 17.78 2.56
CA ASP A 115 -6.55 17.90 3.92
C ASP A 115 -5.01 18.03 3.90
N TYR A 116 -4.46 18.59 4.96
CA TYR A 116 -3.03 18.58 5.20
C TYR A 116 -2.69 17.44 6.16
N LEU A 117 -1.82 16.54 5.73
CA LEU A 117 -1.19 15.55 6.59
C LEU A 117 0.02 16.21 7.26
N GLU A 118 0.05 16.23 8.57
CA GLU A 118 1.16 16.74 9.36
C GLU A 118 1.70 15.60 10.23
N LEU A 119 2.91 15.13 9.92
CA LEU A 119 3.55 14.03 10.62
C LEU A 119 4.69 14.56 11.49
N THR A 120 4.67 14.24 12.77
CA THR A 120 5.83 14.28 13.65
C THR A 120 6.55 12.93 13.58
N LEU A 121 7.77 12.92 13.06
CA LEU A 121 8.63 11.73 12.97
C LEU A 121 9.73 11.84 14.04
N ILE A 122 9.92 10.79 14.81
CA ILE A 122 10.85 10.74 15.93
C ILE A 122 11.81 9.56 15.71
N ASN A 123 13.12 9.82 15.75
CA ASN A 123 14.16 8.82 15.76
C ASN A 123 14.81 8.81 17.16
N PRO A 124 14.47 7.86 18.06
CA PRO A 124 14.98 7.83 19.43
C PRO A 124 16.52 7.68 19.48
N GLU A 125 17.13 8.14 20.56
CA GLU A 125 18.57 7.97 20.83
C GLU A 125 19.03 6.50 20.90
N THR A 126 18.08 5.58 21.12
CA THR A 126 18.35 4.14 21.17
C THR A 126 18.56 3.52 19.79
N ASN A 127 18.16 4.18 18.72
CA ASN A 127 18.41 3.75 17.35
C ASN A 127 19.87 4.04 16.95
N THR A 128 20.33 3.41 15.88
CA THR A 128 21.74 3.50 15.44
C THR A 128 21.90 4.14 14.06
N LEU A 129 20.83 4.26 13.29
CA LEU A 129 20.85 4.67 11.90
C LEU A 129 20.11 6.00 11.68
N LEU A 130 20.52 6.69 10.62
CA LEU A 130 19.76 7.80 10.05
C LEU A 130 18.52 7.27 9.33
N HIS A 131 17.39 7.92 9.55
CA HIS A 131 16.12 7.60 8.90
C HIS A 131 15.44 8.84 8.34
N ASN A 132 14.49 8.62 7.46
CA ASN A 132 13.61 9.66 6.92
C ASN A 132 12.27 9.04 6.50
N ILE A 133 11.42 9.81 5.82
CA ILE A 133 10.19 9.28 5.22
C ILE A 133 9.92 9.96 3.87
N ASP A 134 9.71 9.14 2.84
CA ASP A 134 9.24 9.50 1.52
C ASP A 134 7.76 9.10 1.40
N PHE A 135 6.90 10.05 1.03
CA PHE A 135 5.48 9.84 0.80
C PHE A 135 5.16 9.87 -0.69
N HIS A 136 4.72 8.76 -1.26
CA HIS A 136 4.19 8.73 -2.63
C HIS A 136 2.91 9.56 -2.80
N ALA A 137 2.22 9.88 -1.70
CA ALA A 137 1.06 10.77 -1.67
C ALA A 137 1.42 12.25 -1.76
N ALA A 138 2.67 12.63 -1.45
CA ALA A 138 3.12 14.02 -1.41
C ALA A 138 3.50 14.53 -2.80
N THR A 139 3.29 15.82 -3.01
CA THR A 139 3.81 16.52 -4.20
C THR A 139 4.99 17.39 -3.79
N GLY A 140 6.18 16.97 -4.11
CA GLY A 140 7.42 17.67 -3.80
C GLY A 140 8.64 16.79 -4.06
N ALA A 141 9.83 17.40 -4.08
CA ALA A 141 11.06 16.66 -4.35
C ALA A 141 11.29 15.56 -3.29
N LEU A 142 11.59 14.35 -3.76
CA LEU A 142 11.84 13.16 -2.93
C LEU A 142 10.70 12.85 -1.94
N GLY A 143 9.43 13.20 -2.28
CA GLY A 143 8.27 12.89 -1.45
C GLY A 143 8.35 13.40 -0.01
N GLY A 144 9.28 14.32 0.29
CA GLY A 144 9.60 14.81 1.62
C GLY A 144 10.83 14.16 2.28
N GLY A 145 11.45 13.16 1.65
CA GLY A 145 12.59 12.42 2.22
C GLY A 145 13.75 13.33 2.64
N GLY A 146 14.16 14.26 1.79
CA GLY A 146 15.21 15.22 2.12
C GLY A 146 14.84 16.29 3.18
N LEU A 147 13.55 16.40 3.55
CA LEU A 147 13.08 17.29 4.61
C LEU A 147 12.90 16.57 5.96
N THR A 148 13.08 15.28 5.97
CA THR A 148 12.79 14.41 7.12
C THR A 148 13.98 13.54 7.53
N GLU A 149 15.18 13.81 7.00
CA GLU A 149 16.40 13.13 7.45
C GLU A 149 16.68 13.49 8.90
N ILE A 150 16.66 12.48 9.77
CA ILE A 150 16.90 12.61 11.22
C ILE A 150 17.85 11.53 11.71
N ASN A 151 18.84 11.96 12.48
CA ASN A 151 19.75 11.05 13.21
C ASN A 151 19.10 10.55 14.49
N PRO A 152 19.66 9.51 15.14
CA PRO A 152 19.26 9.12 16.49
C PRO A 152 19.23 10.33 17.44
N GLY A 153 18.16 10.44 18.24
CA GLY A 153 17.90 11.56 19.13
C GLY A 153 17.18 12.76 18.51
N GLU A 154 16.95 12.74 17.20
CA GLU A 154 16.30 13.84 16.49
C GLU A 154 14.82 13.57 16.19
N LYS A 155 14.08 14.64 15.94
CA LYS A 155 12.71 14.62 15.43
C LYS A 155 12.48 15.73 14.43
N THR A 156 11.53 15.51 13.55
CA THR A 156 11.10 16.51 12.56
C THR A 156 9.58 16.52 12.41
N VAL A 157 9.05 17.56 11.79
CA VAL A 157 7.64 17.66 11.42
C VAL A 157 7.53 17.99 9.94
N LEU A 158 6.95 17.08 9.19
CA LEU A 158 6.62 17.31 7.77
C LEU A 158 5.12 17.56 7.64
N ARG A 159 4.75 18.52 6.80
CA ARG A 159 3.37 18.75 6.40
C ARG A 159 3.28 18.83 4.88
N PHE A 160 2.35 18.09 4.30
CA PHE A 160 2.00 18.20 2.88
C PHE A 160 0.48 18.20 2.69
N LYS A 161 0.02 18.74 1.57
CA LYS A 161 -1.37 18.72 1.17
C LYS A 161 -1.66 17.43 0.39
N ALA A 162 -2.65 16.64 0.82
CA ALA A 162 -3.10 15.42 0.16
C ALA A 162 -3.99 15.75 -1.05
N THR A 163 -3.39 16.00 -2.21
CA THR A 163 -4.10 16.54 -3.38
C THR A 163 -4.76 15.48 -4.27
N LYS A 164 -4.36 14.23 -4.15
CA LYS A 164 -4.81 13.13 -5.02
C LYS A 164 -5.49 12.05 -4.19
N PRO A 165 -6.76 11.73 -4.45
CA PRO A 165 -7.41 10.61 -3.76
C PRO A 165 -6.86 9.28 -4.25
N GLY A 166 -6.62 8.38 -3.31
CA GLY A 166 -6.05 7.06 -3.59
C GLY A 166 -5.34 6.45 -2.40
N VAL A 167 -4.72 5.31 -2.59
CA VAL A 167 -3.82 4.67 -1.62
C VAL A 167 -2.40 4.75 -2.15
N PHE A 168 -1.46 5.09 -1.28
CA PHE A 168 -0.08 5.38 -1.63
C PHE A 168 0.86 4.76 -0.60
N VAL A 169 1.99 4.25 -1.05
CA VAL A 169 3.07 3.82 -0.16
C VAL A 169 3.76 5.02 0.48
N TYR A 170 4.26 4.84 1.68
CA TYR A 170 5.35 5.62 2.24
C TYR A 170 6.47 4.66 2.67
N HIS A 171 7.70 5.13 2.65
CA HIS A 171 8.84 4.32 3.09
C HIS A 171 10.03 5.19 3.50
N CYS A 172 10.99 4.58 4.19
CA CYS A 172 12.27 5.21 4.45
C CYS A 172 13.11 5.25 3.16
N ALA A 173 13.76 6.39 2.91
CA ALA A 173 14.53 6.61 1.69
C ALA A 173 15.86 7.34 1.94
N PRO A 174 16.73 6.86 2.85
CA PRO A 174 18.01 7.50 3.10
C PRO A 174 18.94 7.33 1.89
N PRO A 175 19.72 8.37 1.51
CA PRO A 175 20.59 8.32 0.34
C PRO A 175 21.52 7.11 0.34
N GLY A 176 21.51 6.36 -0.77
CA GLY A 176 22.38 5.18 -0.98
C GLY A 176 21.94 3.89 -0.30
N MET A 177 20.94 3.92 0.62
CA MET A 177 20.51 2.76 1.40
C MET A 177 19.00 2.46 1.30
N VAL A 178 18.28 3.13 0.42
CA VAL A 178 16.82 3.01 0.25
C VAL A 178 16.35 1.55 0.18
N PRO A 179 16.90 0.69 -0.71
CA PRO A 179 16.41 -0.68 -0.83
C PRO A 179 16.55 -1.47 0.47
N TRP A 180 17.66 -1.31 1.17
CA TRP A 180 17.91 -2.05 2.40
C TRP A 180 16.95 -1.64 3.53
N HIS A 181 16.67 -0.34 3.71
CA HIS A 181 15.70 0.12 4.70
C HIS A 181 14.28 -0.39 4.38
N VAL A 182 13.89 -0.37 3.11
CA VAL A 182 12.57 -0.87 2.67
C VAL A 182 12.44 -2.37 2.92
N VAL A 183 13.41 -3.19 2.51
CA VAL A 183 13.34 -4.65 2.71
C VAL A 183 13.58 -5.06 4.16
N SER A 184 14.05 -4.16 5.01
CA SER A 184 14.14 -4.37 6.46
C SER A 184 12.82 -4.03 7.18
N GLY A 185 11.75 -3.70 6.44
CA GLY A 185 10.41 -3.50 7.00
C GLY A 185 9.93 -2.05 7.07
N MET A 186 10.74 -1.08 6.62
CA MET A 186 10.47 0.33 6.85
C MET A 186 9.59 0.94 5.75
N ASN A 187 8.35 0.50 5.70
CA ASN A 187 7.33 0.97 4.76
C ASN A 187 5.92 0.90 5.37
N GLY A 188 4.97 1.56 4.73
CA GLY A 188 3.56 1.56 5.10
C GLY A 188 2.72 2.24 4.02
N ALA A 189 1.49 2.68 4.35
CA ALA A 189 0.61 3.31 3.38
C ALA A 189 -0.17 4.51 3.94
N VAL A 190 -0.57 5.39 3.01
CA VAL A 190 -1.52 6.49 3.24
C VAL A 190 -2.73 6.29 2.36
N MET A 191 -3.92 6.35 2.93
CA MET A 191 -5.18 6.40 2.20
C MET A 191 -5.72 7.83 2.20
N VAL A 192 -5.86 8.40 1.01
CA VAL A 192 -6.48 9.70 0.78
C VAL A 192 -7.87 9.46 0.21
N LEU A 193 -8.90 9.57 1.04
CA LEU A 193 -10.28 9.39 0.61
C LEU A 193 -10.77 10.59 -0.21
N PRO A 194 -11.57 10.38 -1.27
CA PRO A 194 -12.35 11.47 -1.86
C PRO A 194 -13.22 12.13 -0.78
N ARG A 195 -13.46 13.44 -0.87
CA ARG A 195 -14.25 14.13 0.16
C ARG A 195 -15.69 13.62 0.24
N GLU A 196 -16.25 13.21 -0.88
CA GLU A 196 -17.60 12.61 -1.00
C GLU A 196 -17.64 11.12 -0.68
N GLY A 197 -16.49 10.48 -0.42
CA GLY A 197 -16.35 9.05 -0.20
C GLY A 197 -16.07 8.27 -1.48
N LEU A 198 -16.02 6.94 -1.37
CA LEU A 198 -15.79 6.05 -2.50
C LEU A 198 -17.05 5.90 -3.36
N HIS A 199 -16.86 5.76 -4.67
CA HIS A 199 -17.93 5.54 -5.63
C HIS A 199 -17.55 4.42 -6.61
N ASP A 200 -18.56 3.72 -7.11
CA ASP A 200 -18.39 2.80 -8.26
C ASP A 200 -18.26 3.60 -9.58
N GLY A 201 -18.04 2.89 -10.69
CA GLY A 201 -17.94 3.52 -12.01
C GLY A 201 -19.23 4.17 -12.53
N LYS A 202 -20.34 3.97 -11.82
CA LYS A 202 -21.67 4.51 -12.16
C LYS A 202 -22.08 5.68 -11.26
N GLY A 203 -21.23 6.05 -10.29
CA GLY A 203 -21.46 7.13 -9.33
C GLY A 203 -22.26 6.72 -8.08
N ASN A 204 -22.53 5.43 -7.88
CA ASN A 204 -23.15 4.97 -6.64
C ASN A 204 -22.11 4.97 -5.51
N LYS A 205 -22.53 5.43 -4.32
CA LYS A 205 -21.66 5.44 -3.14
C LYS A 205 -21.31 4.02 -2.68
N LEU A 206 -20.05 3.81 -2.39
CA LEU A 206 -19.53 2.58 -1.79
C LEU A 206 -19.16 2.89 -0.33
N THR A 207 -19.82 2.21 0.59
CA THR A 207 -19.51 2.31 2.03
C THR A 207 -19.10 0.94 2.54
N TYR A 208 -18.08 0.90 3.39
CA TYR A 208 -17.59 -0.33 4.00
C TYR A 208 -17.91 -0.38 5.49
N ASP A 209 -18.11 -1.60 5.99
CA ASP A 209 -18.33 -1.86 7.42
C ASP A 209 -17.00 -2.03 8.14
N LYS A 210 -15.99 -2.55 7.42
CA LYS A 210 -14.64 -2.78 7.93
C LYS A 210 -13.60 -2.37 6.90
N VAL A 211 -12.44 -1.98 7.39
CA VAL A 211 -11.23 -1.80 6.59
C VAL A 211 -10.09 -2.56 7.24
N TYR A 212 -9.32 -3.29 6.43
CA TYR A 212 -8.10 -3.96 6.85
C TYR A 212 -6.93 -3.53 5.99
N TYR A 213 -5.78 -3.41 6.62
CA TYR A 213 -4.53 -3.10 5.95
C TYR A 213 -3.60 -4.30 5.94
N VAL A 214 -3.28 -4.77 4.75
CA VAL A 214 -2.30 -5.83 4.47
C VAL A 214 -1.08 -5.18 3.84
N GLY A 215 0.07 -5.25 4.50
CA GLY A 215 1.34 -4.87 3.90
C GLY A 215 2.14 -6.10 3.56
N GLU A 216 2.47 -6.28 2.29
CA GLU A 216 3.34 -7.34 1.84
C GLU A 216 4.79 -6.92 1.96
N GLN A 217 5.59 -7.75 2.61
CA GLN A 217 6.99 -7.51 2.89
C GLN A 217 7.84 -8.66 2.34
N ASP A 218 8.86 -8.33 1.58
CA ASP A 218 9.90 -9.26 1.15
C ASP A 218 11.16 -9.09 1.99
N PHE A 219 11.61 -10.20 2.63
CA PHE A 219 12.85 -10.24 3.39
C PHE A 219 13.93 -11.01 2.64
N TYR A 220 15.18 -10.59 2.84
CA TYR A 220 16.38 -11.15 2.22
C TYR A 220 17.39 -11.54 3.32
N VAL A 221 17.07 -12.63 4.02
CA VAL A 221 17.85 -13.06 5.19
C VAL A 221 19.09 -13.86 4.74
N PRO A 222 20.30 -13.44 5.12
CA PRO A 222 21.51 -14.17 4.78
C PRO A 222 21.59 -15.54 5.46
N ARG A 223 22.28 -16.47 4.82
CA ARG A 223 22.58 -17.80 5.38
C ARG A 223 24.06 -17.96 5.66
N ASP A 224 24.39 -18.77 6.67
CA ASP A 224 25.75 -19.20 6.97
C ASP A 224 26.19 -20.35 6.01
N GLU A 225 27.41 -20.84 6.18
CA GLU A 225 27.99 -21.94 5.39
C GLU A 225 27.27 -23.28 5.59
N ASN A 226 26.50 -23.43 6.67
CA ASN A 226 25.71 -24.61 6.96
C ASN A 226 24.26 -24.50 6.44
N GLY A 227 23.90 -23.33 5.87
CA GLY A 227 22.56 -23.05 5.33
C GLY A 227 21.58 -22.50 6.36
N ASN A 228 21.97 -22.24 7.61
CA ASN A 228 21.11 -21.63 8.61
C ASN A 228 21.00 -20.11 8.40
N TYR A 229 19.85 -19.53 8.72
CA TYR A 229 19.71 -18.08 8.70
C TYR A 229 20.60 -17.42 9.76
N LYS A 230 21.30 -16.36 9.35
CA LYS A 230 22.16 -15.58 10.23
C LYS A 230 21.35 -14.64 11.11
N THR A 231 21.79 -14.45 12.34
CA THR A 231 21.33 -13.37 13.24
C THR A 231 22.45 -12.38 13.46
N TYR A 232 22.10 -11.12 13.77
CA TYR A 232 23.05 -10.03 13.97
C TYR A 232 22.70 -9.28 15.26
N GLU A 233 23.68 -8.60 15.84
CA GLU A 233 23.46 -7.85 17.08
C GLU A 233 22.89 -6.44 16.82
N ALA A 234 23.26 -5.82 15.72
CA ALA A 234 22.75 -4.52 15.31
C ALA A 234 22.31 -4.52 13.84
N PRO A 235 21.39 -3.63 13.43
CA PRO A 235 20.93 -3.56 12.03
C PRO A 235 22.08 -3.39 11.03
N GLY A 236 23.05 -2.51 11.34
CA GLY A 236 24.18 -2.22 10.46
C GLY A 236 25.07 -3.43 10.18
N ASP A 237 25.17 -4.38 11.13
CA ASP A 237 25.97 -5.60 10.95
C ASP A 237 25.43 -6.51 9.86
N ALA A 238 24.13 -6.44 9.59
CA ALA A 238 23.45 -7.22 8.55
C ALA A 238 23.64 -6.64 7.14
N TYR A 239 24.02 -5.37 7.01
CA TYR A 239 23.93 -4.62 5.74
C TYR A 239 24.60 -5.30 4.55
N GLU A 240 25.90 -5.61 4.66
CA GLU A 240 26.64 -6.18 3.52
C GLU A 240 26.11 -7.54 3.08
N ASP A 241 25.78 -8.41 4.04
CA ASP A 241 25.30 -9.75 3.76
C ASP A 241 23.86 -9.70 3.20
N THR A 242 22.99 -8.86 3.76
CA THR A 242 21.64 -8.64 3.24
C THR A 242 21.67 -8.11 1.80
N VAL A 243 22.54 -7.14 1.51
CA VAL A 243 22.69 -6.60 0.13
C VAL A 243 23.15 -7.68 -0.85
N LYS A 244 24.00 -8.64 -0.44
CA LYS A 244 24.37 -9.78 -1.30
C LYS A 244 23.14 -10.63 -1.68
N VAL A 245 22.26 -10.91 -0.71
CA VAL A 245 21.02 -11.66 -0.96
C VAL A 245 20.06 -10.83 -1.82
N MET A 246 19.88 -9.55 -1.52
CA MET A 246 19.02 -8.65 -2.30
C MET A 246 19.39 -8.61 -3.79
N ARG A 247 20.69 -8.63 -4.11
CA ARG A 247 21.18 -8.62 -5.50
C ARG A 247 20.80 -9.87 -6.29
N THR A 248 20.38 -10.95 -5.64
CA THR A 248 19.82 -12.13 -6.33
C THR A 248 18.41 -11.89 -6.86
N LEU A 249 17.73 -10.84 -6.38
CA LEU A 249 16.33 -10.54 -6.61
C LEU A 249 15.37 -11.66 -6.16
N THR A 250 15.85 -12.59 -5.34
CA THR A 250 15.09 -13.72 -4.81
C THR A 250 14.95 -13.55 -3.30
N PRO A 251 13.78 -13.18 -2.79
CA PRO A 251 13.55 -13.06 -1.36
C PRO A 251 13.59 -14.43 -0.68
N THR A 252 13.97 -14.45 0.58
CA THR A 252 13.91 -15.65 1.43
C THR A 252 12.54 -15.85 2.04
N HIS A 253 11.83 -14.75 2.29
CA HIS A 253 10.46 -14.72 2.80
C HIS A 253 9.68 -13.63 2.06
N VAL A 254 8.43 -13.92 1.78
CA VAL A 254 7.43 -12.93 1.34
C VAL A 254 6.23 -13.11 2.26
N VAL A 255 5.95 -12.14 3.08
CA VAL A 255 5.00 -12.29 4.18
C VAL A 255 3.99 -11.15 4.20
N PHE A 256 2.82 -11.40 4.77
CA PHE A 256 1.87 -10.34 5.10
C PHE A 256 2.03 -9.93 6.56
N ASN A 257 2.05 -8.64 6.80
CA ASN A 257 2.17 -8.01 8.12
C ASN A 257 3.32 -8.57 8.97
N GLY A 258 4.50 -8.69 8.33
CA GLY A 258 5.80 -8.82 8.97
C GLY A 258 6.23 -10.25 9.34
N ALA A 259 5.35 -11.25 9.27
CA ALA A 259 5.74 -12.63 9.55
C ALA A 259 4.83 -13.65 8.84
N VAL A 260 5.37 -14.85 8.60
CA VAL A 260 4.57 -16.01 8.20
C VAL A 260 3.46 -16.24 9.23
N GLY A 261 2.23 -16.40 8.76
CA GLY A 261 1.12 -16.68 9.65
C GLY A 261 0.60 -15.49 10.49
N ALA A 262 1.10 -14.28 10.29
CA ALA A 262 0.67 -13.10 11.05
C ALA A 262 -0.83 -12.79 10.93
N LEU A 263 -1.47 -13.21 9.83
CA LEU A 263 -2.89 -13.01 9.57
C LEU A 263 -3.65 -14.33 9.31
N THR A 264 -3.22 -15.44 9.90
CA THR A 264 -3.85 -16.76 9.73
C THR A 264 -4.23 -17.38 11.08
N GLY A 265 -4.94 -18.49 11.06
CA GLY A 265 -5.35 -19.22 12.28
C GLY A 265 -6.17 -18.35 13.22
N ASP A 266 -5.73 -18.23 14.46
CA ASP A 266 -6.38 -17.38 15.48
C ASP A 266 -6.21 -15.87 15.24
N LYS A 267 -5.23 -15.50 14.43
CA LYS A 267 -4.97 -14.11 14.01
C LYS A 267 -5.68 -13.74 12.70
N ALA A 268 -6.54 -14.64 12.18
CA ALA A 268 -7.28 -14.40 10.94
C ALA A 268 -8.14 -13.14 11.04
N LEU A 269 -8.24 -12.41 9.93
CA LEU A 269 -9.18 -11.31 9.77
C LEU A 269 -10.62 -11.83 9.89
N THR A 270 -11.55 -11.01 10.34
CA THR A 270 -12.92 -11.46 10.58
C THR A 270 -13.94 -10.67 9.79
N ALA A 271 -14.96 -11.37 9.30
CA ALA A 271 -16.14 -10.76 8.70
C ALA A 271 -17.41 -11.55 9.00
N LYS A 272 -18.56 -11.02 8.64
CA LYS A 272 -19.85 -11.69 8.64
C LYS A 272 -20.41 -11.71 7.22
N VAL A 273 -21.26 -12.68 6.93
CA VAL A 273 -22.04 -12.66 5.69
C VAL A 273 -22.85 -11.36 5.60
N GLY A 274 -22.76 -10.67 4.48
CA GLY A 274 -23.34 -9.35 4.24
C GLY A 274 -22.42 -8.18 4.58
N GLU A 275 -21.36 -8.36 5.37
CA GLU A 275 -20.39 -7.27 5.64
C GLU A 275 -19.57 -6.92 4.41
N LYS A 276 -19.39 -5.64 4.22
CA LYS A 276 -18.59 -5.02 3.17
C LYS A 276 -17.22 -4.67 3.74
N VAL A 277 -16.20 -5.25 3.19
CA VAL A 277 -14.82 -5.07 3.65
C VAL A 277 -14.00 -4.36 2.59
N LEU A 278 -13.30 -3.30 2.99
CA LEU A 278 -12.27 -2.66 2.19
C LEU A 278 -10.92 -3.25 2.59
N ILE A 279 -10.22 -3.85 1.65
CA ILE A 279 -8.87 -4.39 1.84
C ILE A 279 -7.89 -3.42 1.20
N ILE A 280 -7.03 -2.82 1.99
CA ILE A 280 -5.90 -2.03 1.52
C ILE A 280 -4.69 -2.95 1.47
N HIS A 281 -4.00 -2.99 0.32
CA HIS A 281 -2.81 -3.80 0.14
C HIS A 281 -1.67 -2.96 -0.42
N SER A 282 -0.52 -2.97 0.23
CA SER A 282 0.69 -2.29 -0.23
C SER A 282 1.87 -3.23 -0.41
N GLN A 283 2.70 -2.96 -1.40
CA GLN A 283 4.00 -3.59 -1.60
C GLN A 283 5.02 -2.51 -2.00
N ALA A 284 5.99 -2.27 -1.13
CA ALA A 284 6.90 -1.14 -1.30
C ALA A 284 8.08 -1.41 -2.25
N ASN A 285 8.42 -2.68 -2.51
CA ASN A 285 9.61 -3.06 -3.27
C ASN A 285 9.27 -3.86 -4.54
N ARG A 286 8.58 -5.00 -4.40
CA ARG A 286 8.26 -5.91 -5.50
C ARG A 286 6.83 -5.74 -5.98
N ASP A 287 6.50 -6.27 -7.15
CA ASP A 287 5.13 -6.44 -7.59
C ASP A 287 4.45 -7.63 -6.88
N THR A 288 3.12 -7.57 -6.79
CA THR A 288 2.31 -8.62 -6.17
C THR A 288 1.01 -8.84 -6.94
N ARG A 289 0.35 -9.98 -6.68
CA ARG A 289 -0.87 -10.41 -7.38
C ARG A 289 -1.88 -10.94 -6.37
N PRO A 290 -2.54 -10.05 -5.62
CA PRO A 290 -3.54 -10.48 -4.64
C PRO A 290 -4.71 -11.20 -5.29
N HIS A 291 -5.18 -12.25 -4.61
CA HIS A 291 -6.37 -13.03 -4.93
C HIS A 291 -7.10 -13.40 -3.64
N LEU A 292 -8.42 -13.30 -3.65
CA LEU A 292 -9.28 -13.75 -2.56
C LEU A 292 -9.91 -15.09 -2.93
N ILE A 293 -9.36 -16.19 -2.42
CA ILE A 293 -9.90 -17.54 -2.64
C ILE A 293 -11.24 -17.66 -1.94
N GLY A 294 -12.30 -17.85 -2.71
CA GLY A 294 -13.69 -17.90 -2.24
C GLY A 294 -14.51 -16.67 -2.60
N GLY A 295 -13.89 -15.65 -3.21
CA GLY A 295 -14.56 -14.45 -3.66
C GLY A 295 -13.84 -13.76 -4.81
N HIS A 296 -14.44 -12.66 -5.26
CA HIS A 296 -13.85 -11.77 -6.25
C HIS A 296 -13.80 -10.37 -5.67
N GLY A 297 -12.87 -9.52 -6.12
CA GLY A 297 -12.95 -8.10 -5.78
C GLY A 297 -14.18 -7.50 -6.48
N ASP A 298 -15.23 -7.17 -5.71
CA ASP A 298 -16.44 -6.56 -6.27
C ASP A 298 -16.07 -5.24 -6.97
N TYR A 299 -15.18 -4.46 -6.33
CA TYR A 299 -14.59 -3.24 -6.88
C TYR A 299 -13.12 -3.18 -6.52
N VAL A 300 -12.24 -3.01 -7.51
CA VAL A 300 -10.80 -3.01 -7.32
C VAL A 300 -10.16 -1.78 -7.94
N TRP A 301 -9.44 -1.03 -7.14
CA TRP A 301 -8.51 0.02 -7.59
C TRP A 301 -7.09 -0.56 -7.54
N ALA A 302 -6.72 -1.34 -8.55
CA ALA A 302 -5.43 -2.05 -8.60
C ALA A 302 -4.22 -1.12 -8.54
N THR A 303 -4.35 0.11 -9.02
CA THR A 303 -3.31 1.15 -8.92
C THR A 303 -3.57 2.14 -7.77
N GLY A 304 -4.54 1.85 -6.91
CA GLY A 304 -4.88 2.67 -5.74
C GLY A 304 -5.48 4.05 -6.05
N LYS A 305 -5.96 4.34 -7.27
CA LYS A 305 -6.44 5.67 -7.67
C LYS A 305 -7.95 5.78 -7.57
N PHE A 306 -8.48 6.45 -6.56
CA PHE A 306 -9.92 6.62 -6.33
C PHE A 306 -10.60 7.61 -7.27
N ASN A 307 -9.86 8.40 -8.03
CA ASN A 307 -10.38 9.29 -9.05
C ASN A 307 -10.58 8.62 -10.42
N THR A 308 -10.32 7.33 -10.52
CA THR A 308 -10.69 6.49 -11.67
C THR A 308 -11.78 5.50 -11.24
N PRO A 309 -12.70 5.10 -12.15
CA PRO A 309 -13.61 4.01 -11.85
C PRO A 309 -12.84 2.75 -11.43
N PRO A 310 -13.34 2.00 -10.44
CA PRO A 310 -12.75 0.70 -10.11
C PRO A 310 -13.04 -0.33 -11.21
N ASP A 311 -12.14 -1.29 -11.36
CA ASP A 311 -12.46 -2.54 -12.05
C ASP A 311 -13.47 -3.34 -11.23
N VAL A 312 -14.30 -4.15 -11.88
CA VAL A 312 -15.34 -4.94 -11.22
C VAL A 312 -15.07 -6.44 -11.36
N ASP A 313 -15.49 -7.20 -10.35
CA ASP A 313 -15.48 -8.68 -10.36
C ASP A 313 -14.10 -9.28 -10.67
N GLN A 314 -13.05 -8.68 -10.14
CA GLN A 314 -11.68 -9.13 -10.39
C GLN A 314 -11.35 -10.37 -9.55
N GLU A 315 -10.89 -11.45 -10.22
CA GLU A 315 -10.40 -12.62 -9.50
C GLU A 315 -9.00 -12.39 -8.91
N THR A 316 -8.11 -11.80 -9.68
CA THR A 316 -6.73 -11.47 -9.29
C THR A 316 -6.37 -10.13 -9.88
N TRP A 317 -5.67 -9.27 -9.13
CA TRP A 317 -5.24 -7.96 -9.63
C TRP A 317 -3.76 -7.75 -9.44
N PHE A 318 -3.18 -6.91 -10.26
CA PHE A 318 -1.75 -6.63 -10.25
C PHE A 318 -1.47 -5.31 -9.51
N ILE A 319 -0.59 -5.39 -8.52
CA ILE A 319 -0.04 -4.21 -7.83
C ILE A 319 1.43 -4.09 -8.21
N PRO A 320 1.84 -3.04 -8.93
CA PRO A 320 3.24 -2.81 -9.24
C PRO A 320 4.05 -2.50 -7.97
N GLY A 321 5.34 -2.81 -8.00
CA GLY A 321 6.25 -2.47 -6.91
C GLY A 321 6.25 -0.97 -6.59
N GLY A 322 6.27 -0.63 -5.30
CA GLY A 322 6.18 0.75 -4.83
C GLY A 322 4.77 1.34 -4.94
N ALA A 323 3.72 0.50 -4.95
CA ALA A 323 2.34 0.95 -5.04
C ALA A 323 1.45 0.27 -3.98
N ALA A 324 0.24 0.80 -3.84
CA ALA A 324 -0.81 0.21 -3.03
C ALA A 324 -2.11 0.16 -3.82
N ALA A 325 -2.98 -0.78 -3.46
CA ALA A 325 -4.30 -0.99 -4.05
C ALA A 325 -5.38 -1.00 -2.98
N ALA A 326 -6.62 -0.86 -3.42
CA ALA A 326 -7.80 -1.06 -2.59
C ALA A 326 -8.74 -2.04 -3.29
N ALA A 327 -9.21 -3.06 -2.56
CA ALA A 327 -10.20 -4.00 -3.03
C ALA A 327 -11.40 -4.00 -2.09
N PHE A 328 -12.59 -3.92 -2.64
CA PHE A 328 -13.85 -3.90 -1.91
C PHE A 328 -14.56 -5.22 -2.18
N TYR A 329 -14.97 -5.92 -1.13
CA TYR A 329 -15.70 -7.19 -1.24
C TYR A 329 -16.81 -7.30 -0.20
N THR A 330 -17.97 -7.78 -0.65
CA THR A 330 -19.08 -8.15 0.23
C THR A 330 -19.07 -9.66 0.44
N PHE A 331 -18.83 -10.12 1.66
CA PHE A 331 -18.81 -11.57 1.96
C PHE A 331 -20.20 -12.18 1.83
N ARG A 332 -20.35 -13.26 1.03
CA ARG A 332 -21.64 -13.86 0.68
C ARG A 332 -21.86 -15.25 1.24
N GLN A 333 -20.79 -15.89 1.74
CA GLN A 333 -20.81 -17.23 2.36
C GLN A 333 -19.99 -17.22 3.64
N PRO A 334 -20.35 -18.02 4.66
CA PRO A 334 -19.47 -18.23 5.80
C PRO A 334 -18.32 -19.19 5.45
N GLY A 335 -17.30 -19.23 6.29
CA GLY A 335 -16.16 -20.14 6.14
C GLY A 335 -14.82 -19.39 6.16
N ILE A 336 -13.78 -20.08 5.75
CA ILE A 336 -12.43 -19.52 5.64
C ILE A 336 -12.18 -19.13 4.19
N TYR A 337 -11.84 -17.87 3.99
CA TYR A 337 -11.33 -17.35 2.74
C TYR A 337 -9.83 -17.12 2.88
N ALA A 338 -9.05 -17.53 1.88
CA ALA A 338 -7.63 -17.24 1.86
C ALA A 338 -7.37 -16.05 0.93
N TYR A 339 -6.73 -15.01 1.47
CA TYR A 339 -6.22 -13.87 0.71
C TYR A 339 -4.72 -14.07 0.51
N VAL A 340 -4.28 -14.23 -0.73
CA VAL A 340 -2.93 -14.68 -1.05
C VAL A 340 -2.30 -13.84 -2.15
N ASN A 341 -0.96 -13.74 -2.16
CA ASN A 341 -0.25 -13.41 -3.39
C ASN A 341 -0.35 -14.64 -4.32
N HIS A 342 -0.90 -14.48 -5.52
CA HIS A 342 -1.11 -15.62 -6.44
C HIS A 342 0.16 -16.06 -7.20
N ASN A 343 1.35 -15.65 -6.77
CA ASN A 343 2.53 -16.47 -6.90
C ASN A 343 2.48 -17.53 -5.79
N LEU A 344 2.04 -18.73 -6.12
CA LEU A 344 1.69 -19.73 -5.10
C LEU A 344 2.90 -20.21 -4.29
N ILE A 345 4.11 -20.13 -4.84
CA ILE A 345 5.33 -20.37 -4.04
C ILE A 345 5.51 -19.29 -2.98
N GLU A 346 5.32 -18.03 -3.34
CA GLU A 346 5.39 -16.93 -2.37
C GLU A 346 4.28 -17.03 -1.32
N ALA A 347 3.07 -17.48 -1.70
CA ALA A 347 1.97 -17.65 -0.78
C ALA A 347 2.19 -18.79 0.23
N PHE A 348 2.52 -19.99 -0.26
CA PHE A 348 2.49 -21.21 0.56
C PHE A 348 3.85 -21.58 1.16
N GLU A 349 4.95 -21.28 0.48
CA GLU A 349 6.28 -21.59 0.96
C GLU A 349 6.98 -20.41 1.64
N LEU A 350 6.71 -19.18 1.18
CA LEU A 350 7.36 -17.98 1.70
C LEU A 350 6.47 -17.15 2.65
N GLY A 351 5.14 -17.42 2.72
CA GLY A 351 4.25 -16.92 3.75
C GLY A 351 3.32 -15.76 3.38
N ALA A 352 3.18 -15.42 2.07
CA ALA A 352 2.31 -14.32 1.61
C ALA A 352 0.83 -14.72 1.59
N ALA A 353 0.27 -15.01 2.78
CA ALA A 353 -1.10 -15.45 2.95
C ALA A 353 -1.77 -14.85 4.20
N ALA A 354 -3.06 -14.55 4.07
CA ALA A 354 -3.94 -14.16 5.17
C ALA A 354 -5.25 -14.95 5.06
N HIS A 355 -5.96 -15.09 6.18
CA HIS A 355 -7.29 -15.69 6.21
C HIS A 355 -8.34 -14.66 6.63
N PHE A 356 -9.54 -14.79 6.05
CA PHE A 356 -10.75 -14.20 6.59
C PHE A 356 -11.61 -15.30 7.17
N LYS A 357 -11.91 -15.24 8.46
CA LYS A 357 -12.89 -16.09 9.13
C LYS A 357 -14.26 -15.42 9.08
N VAL A 358 -15.12 -15.93 8.22
CA VAL A 358 -16.45 -15.36 7.96
C VAL A 358 -17.50 -16.19 8.69
N THR A 359 -18.36 -15.53 9.46
CA THR A 359 -19.49 -16.16 10.17
C THR A 359 -20.81 -15.78 9.51
N GLY A 360 -21.79 -16.69 9.56
CA GLY A 360 -23.13 -16.48 8.97
C GLY A 360 -23.79 -17.80 8.61
N GLU A 361 -24.89 -17.72 7.89
CA GLU A 361 -25.62 -18.87 7.37
C GLU A 361 -25.10 -19.25 5.98
N TRP A 362 -24.99 -20.56 5.75
CA TRP A 362 -24.58 -21.09 4.46
C TRP A 362 -25.72 -20.95 3.44
N ASN A 363 -25.39 -20.53 2.23
CA ASN A 363 -26.33 -20.41 1.11
C ASN A 363 -26.04 -21.51 0.06
N ASP A 364 -26.86 -22.55 0.05
CA ASP A 364 -26.74 -23.68 -0.88
C ASP A 364 -26.97 -23.29 -2.36
N ASP A 365 -27.66 -22.16 -2.61
CA ASP A 365 -27.86 -21.67 -3.97
C ASP A 365 -26.56 -21.14 -4.60
N LEU A 366 -25.65 -20.62 -3.78
CA LEU A 366 -24.34 -20.17 -4.26
C LEU A 366 -23.35 -21.33 -4.42
N MET A 367 -23.37 -22.30 -3.51
CA MET A 367 -22.48 -23.45 -3.56
C MET A 367 -22.99 -24.56 -2.65
N THR A 368 -23.11 -25.78 -3.16
CA THR A 368 -23.45 -26.95 -2.39
C THR A 368 -22.74 -28.21 -2.93
N SER A 369 -22.49 -29.17 -2.05
CA SER A 369 -21.98 -30.50 -2.45
C SER A 369 -23.17 -31.37 -2.85
N ILE A 370 -23.23 -31.72 -4.13
CA ILE A 370 -24.27 -32.64 -4.65
C ILE A 370 -23.98 -34.10 -4.28
N LEU A 371 -22.71 -34.47 -4.21
CA LEU A 371 -22.24 -35.79 -3.80
C LEU A 371 -20.97 -35.64 -2.96
N ALA A 372 -21.03 -36.10 -1.74
CA ALA A 372 -19.83 -36.18 -0.88
C ALA A 372 -18.80 -37.16 -1.46
N PRO A 373 -17.49 -36.94 -1.26
CA PRO A 373 -16.48 -37.90 -1.64
C PRO A 373 -16.78 -39.30 -1.09
N SER A 374 -16.80 -40.28 -1.96
CA SER A 374 -17.07 -41.69 -1.60
C SER A 374 -16.08 -42.60 -2.33
N GLY A 375 -15.80 -43.78 -1.75
CA GLY A 375 -15.02 -44.79 -2.46
C GLY A 375 -15.70 -45.27 -3.77
N MET A 376 -14.91 -45.58 -4.79
CA MET A 376 -15.39 -46.19 -6.02
C MET A 376 -15.59 -47.71 -5.83
#